data_840ba2173a7db49ea609d49ec2018fb2
#
_entry.id   840ba2173a7db49ea609d49ec2018fb2
#
_cell.length_a   1.000
_cell.length_b   1.000
_cell.length_c   1.000
_cell.angle_alpha   90.00
_cell.angle_beta   90.00
_cell.angle_gamma   90.00
#
_symmetry.space_group_name_H-M   'P 1'
#
loop_
_entity.id
_entity.type
_entity.pdbx_description
1 polymer ?
#
loop_
_entity_poly.entity_id
_entity_poly.type
_entity_poly.pdbx_seq_one_letter_code
_entity_poly.pdbx_strand_id
1 'polypeptide(L)'
;MIHKMSLWNESFSKIKDRTKTIEMRLCDEKRSIICIGDIIEFTNTKTNEICECAVTNLYKYESFNELYKHHNKIAIGYADNEIADPNDMLAYYSAKDIEKYGVLGIEVIVK
;
A
#
# COMPACT_ATOMS: atom_id res chain seq x y z
N MET A 1 -2.38 3.14 17.44
CA MET A 1 -1.03 3.64 17.10
C MET A 1 -1.08 4.37 15.77
N ILE A 2 -0.25 5.38 15.60
CA ILE A 2 -0.16 6.12 14.33
C ILE A 2 1.14 5.73 13.63
N HIS A 3 1.02 5.34 12.36
CA HIS A 3 2.16 5.01 11.50
C HIS A 3 2.29 6.08 10.42
N LYS A 4 3.49 6.57 10.18
CA LYS A 4 3.74 7.59 9.16
C LYS A 4 4.33 6.94 7.92
N MET A 5 3.76 7.25 6.77
CA MET A 5 4.23 6.75 5.47
C MET A 5 4.22 7.84 4.43
N SER A 6 5.22 7.85 3.57
CA SER A 6 5.29 8.78 2.46
C SER A 6 4.75 8.14 1.20
N LEU A 7 4.05 8.93 0.38
CA LEU A 7 3.53 8.50 -0.92
C LEU A 7 3.91 9.51 -1.99
N TRP A 8 4.12 9.03 -3.20
CA TRP A 8 4.21 9.88 -4.37
C TRP A 8 2.83 10.51 -4.65
N ASN A 9 2.84 11.66 -5.30
CA ASN A 9 1.63 12.45 -5.55
C ASN A 9 0.49 11.64 -6.20
N GLU A 10 0.80 10.82 -7.19
CA GLU A 10 -0.21 10.02 -7.89
C GLU A 10 -0.90 9.03 -6.95
N SER A 11 -0.11 8.30 -6.18
CA SER A 11 -0.63 7.33 -5.22
C SER A 11 -1.41 8.01 -4.09
N PHE A 12 -0.89 9.14 -3.59
CA PHE A 12 -1.55 9.93 -2.56
C PHE A 12 -2.93 10.42 -3.03
N SER A 13 -3.01 10.94 -4.25
CA SER A 13 -4.27 11.45 -4.81
C SER A 13 -5.31 10.34 -4.92
N LYS A 14 -4.90 9.14 -5.33
CA LYS A 14 -5.80 7.99 -5.46
C LYS A 14 -6.32 7.49 -4.12
N ILE A 15 -5.49 7.52 -3.08
CA ILE A 15 -5.94 7.19 -1.73
C ILE A 15 -6.91 8.24 -1.22
N LYS A 16 -6.60 9.51 -1.42
CA LYS A 16 -7.43 10.62 -0.97
C LYS A 16 -8.80 10.61 -1.66
N ASP A 17 -8.86 10.31 -2.95
CA ASP A 17 -10.12 10.24 -3.69
C ASP A 17 -10.84 8.89 -3.53
N ARG A 18 -10.24 7.95 -2.79
CA ARG A 18 -10.81 6.64 -2.44
C ARG A 18 -10.87 5.63 -3.58
N THR A 19 -10.17 5.86 -4.68
CA THR A 19 -10.05 4.84 -5.74
C THR A 19 -9.04 3.77 -5.37
N LYS A 20 -7.90 4.16 -4.79
CA LYS A 20 -6.95 3.22 -4.21
C LYS A 20 -7.28 3.01 -2.74
N THR A 21 -7.60 1.78 -2.37
CA THR A 21 -7.99 1.43 -1.00
C THR A 21 -7.00 0.53 -0.28
N ILE A 22 -6.00 0.01 -1.01
CA ILE A 22 -4.99 -0.89 -0.45
C ILE A 22 -3.61 -0.36 -0.80
N GLU A 23 -2.84 -0.01 0.22
CA GLU A 23 -1.42 0.34 0.08
C GLU A 23 -0.60 -0.94 0.17
N MET A 24 0.42 -1.07 -0.70
CA MET A 24 1.27 -2.26 -0.75
C MET A 24 2.66 -1.94 -0.23
N ARG A 25 3.12 -2.71 0.74
CA ARG A 25 4.44 -2.56 1.35
C ARG A 25 5.06 -3.93 1.62
N LEU A 26 6.38 -3.96 1.87
CA LEU A 26 6.99 -5.15 2.46
C LEU A 26 6.47 -5.33 3.88
N CYS A 27 6.31 -6.59 4.31
CA CYS A 27 5.95 -6.89 5.68
C CYS A 27 7.21 -6.95 6.56
N ASP A 28 7.99 -5.87 6.56
CA ASP A 28 9.22 -5.75 7.35
C ASP A 28 8.90 -5.46 8.83
N GLU A 29 9.93 -5.29 9.64
CA GLU A 29 9.74 -5.08 11.09
C GLU A 29 8.84 -3.87 11.38
N LYS A 30 8.98 -2.80 10.60
CA LYS A 30 8.22 -1.58 10.82
C LYS A 30 6.74 -1.73 10.46
N ARG A 31 6.42 -2.52 9.42
CA ARG A 31 5.03 -2.70 8.96
C ARG A 31 4.36 -3.91 9.59
N SER A 32 5.13 -4.89 10.04
CA SER A 32 4.57 -6.10 10.66
C SER A 32 3.82 -5.82 11.96
N ILE A 33 4.04 -4.67 12.59
CA ILE A 33 3.37 -4.27 13.84
C ILE A 33 2.06 -3.51 13.63
N ILE A 34 1.68 -3.22 12.40
CA ILE A 34 0.43 -2.52 12.10
C ILE A 34 -0.75 -3.41 12.46
N CYS A 35 -1.75 -2.83 13.12
CA CYS A 35 -2.97 -3.54 13.53
C CYS A 35 -4.20 -2.89 12.92
N ILE A 36 -5.25 -3.68 12.73
CA ILE A 36 -6.57 -3.16 12.34
C ILE A 36 -7.02 -2.15 13.40
N GLY A 37 -7.51 -1.00 12.95
CA GLY A 37 -7.90 0.11 13.82
C GLY A 37 -6.80 1.15 14.02
N ASP A 38 -5.56 0.84 13.64
CA ASP A 38 -4.48 1.83 13.66
C ASP A 38 -4.73 2.92 12.62
N ILE A 39 -4.01 4.02 12.76
CA ILE A 39 -4.05 5.15 11.83
C ILE A 39 -2.78 5.15 11.00
N ILE A 40 -2.92 5.33 9.69
CA ILE A 40 -1.81 5.62 8.80
C ILE A 40 -1.89 7.10 8.43
N GLU A 41 -0.82 7.83 8.72
CA GLU A 41 -0.68 9.22 8.30
C GLU A 41 0.16 9.24 7.03
N PHE A 42 -0.49 9.39 5.88
CA PHE A 42 0.19 9.47 4.59
C PHE A 42 0.61 10.92 4.31
N THR A 43 1.85 11.10 3.87
CA THR A 43 2.37 12.41 3.46
C THR A 43 2.69 12.38 1.98
N ASN A 44 2.14 13.35 1.23
CA ASN A 44 2.46 13.55 -0.17
C ASN A 44 3.86 14.15 -0.28
N THR A 45 4.79 13.43 -0.92
CA THR A 45 6.18 13.90 -1.03
C THR A 45 6.33 15.13 -1.91
N LYS A 46 5.35 15.42 -2.77
CA LYS A 46 5.38 16.59 -3.66
C LYS A 46 4.85 17.85 -2.98
N THR A 47 3.79 17.73 -2.18
CA THR A 47 3.05 18.88 -1.64
C THR A 47 3.15 19.01 -0.13
N ASN A 48 3.65 17.98 0.56
CA ASN A 48 3.64 17.82 2.03
C ASN A 48 2.22 17.75 2.63
N GLU A 49 1.21 17.58 1.79
CA GLU A 49 -0.15 17.36 2.27
C GLU A 49 -0.24 16.05 3.04
N ILE A 50 -1.05 16.04 4.09
CA ILE A 50 -1.24 14.87 4.95
C ILE A 50 -2.67 14.35 4.80
N CYS A 51 -2.81 13.03 4.70
CA CYS A 51 -4.09 12.34 4.69
C CYS A 51 -4.08 11.23 5.72
N GLU A 52 -4.94 11.33 6.72
CA GLU A 52 -5.08 10.29 7.74
C GLU A 52 -6.10 9.25 7.31
N CYS A 53 -5.72 7.98 7.46
CA CYS A 53 -6.57 6.84 7.10
C CYS A 53 -6.61 5.86 8.26
N ALA A 54 -7.76 5.20 8.44
CA ALA A 54 -7.89 4.11 9.40
C ALA A 54 -7.61 2.78 8.70
N VAL A 55 -6.88 1.89 9.36
CA VAL A 55 -6.61 0.53 8.85
C VAL A 55 -7.85 -0.32 9.09
N THR A 56 -8.45 -0.82 8.00
CA THR A 56 -9.65 -1.64 8.06
C THR A 56 -9.37 -3.13 7.89
N ASN A 57 -8.28 -3.48 7.21
CA ASN A 57 -7.87 -4.87 7.06
C ASN A 57 -6.39 -4.96 6.70
N LEU A 58 -5.81 -6.15 6.88
CA LEU A 58 -4.41 -6.44 6.58
C LEU A 58 -4.35 -7.79 5.88
N TYR A 59 -3.60 -7.83 4.75
CA TYR A 59 -3.45 -9.03 3.94
C TYR A 59 -1.97 -9.33 3.77
N LYS A 60 -1.54 -10.51 4.23
CA LYS A 60 -0.14 -10.95 4.12
C LYS A 60 0.00 -12.01 3.04
N TYR A 61 1.01 -11.84 2.18
CA TYR A 61 1.32 -12.79 1.12
C TYR A 61 2.83 -12.98 1.03
N GLU A 62 3.24 -14.07 0.40
CA GLU A 62 4.67 -14.36 0.18
C GLU A 62 5.28 -13.48 -0.90
N SER A 63 4.45 -13.02 -1.85
CA SER A 63 4.91 -12.25 -3.00
C SER A 63 3.84 -11.29 -3.48
N PHE A 64 4.25 -10.31 -4.29
CA PHE A 64 3.30 -9.43 -4.96
C PHE A 64 2.46 -10.18 -6.00
N ASN A 65 3.01 -11.25 -6.59
CA ASN A 65 2.24 -12.10 -7.50
C ASN A 65 0.98 -12.63 -6.81
N GLU A 66 1.12 -13.12 -5.59
CA GLU A 66 -0.04 -13.62 -4.82
C GLU A 66 -0.99 -12.48 -4.43
N LEU A 67 -0.46 -11.34 -3.99
CA LEU A 67 -1.29 -10.19 -3.64
C LEU A 67 -2.14 -9.74 -4.85
N TYR A 68 -1.53 -9.63 -6.03
CA TYR A 68 -2.23 -9.18 -7.24
C TYR A 68 -3.35 -10.13 -7.68
N LYS A 69 -3.22 -11.42 -7.38
CA LYS A 69 -4.27 -12.41 -7.69
C LYS A 69 -5.53 -12.24 -6.86
N HIS A 70 -5.39 -11.71 -5.66
CA HIS A 70 -6.48 -11.66 -4.67
C HIS A 70 -7.16 -10.30 -4.56
N HIS A 71 -6.67 -9.28 -5.27
CA HIS A 71 -7.20 -7.92 -5.15
C HIS A 71 -7.43 -7.29 -6.52
N ASN A 72 -8.49 -6.48 -6.60
CA ASN A 72 -8.81 -5.73 -7.80
C ASN A 72 -7.69 -4.71 -8.07
N LYS A 73 -7.30 -4.59 -9.34
CA LYS A 73 -6.19 -3.70 -9.73
C LYS A 73 -6.44 -2.23 -9.38
N ILE A 74 -7.68 -1.78 -9.44
CA ILE A 74 -8.04 -0.40 -9.08
C ILE A 74 -7.78 -0.17 -7.59
N ALA A 75 -8.17 -1.14 -6.75
CA ALA A 75 -7.98 -1.06 -5.31
C ALA A 75 -6.51 -0.94 -4.92
N ILE A 76 -5.60 -1.56 -5.66
CA ILE A 76 -4.15 -1.51 -5.39
C ILE A 76 -3.43 -0.39 -6.14
N GLY A 77 -4.16 0.46 -6.89
CA GLY A 77 -3.62 1.71 -7.41
C GLY A 77 -3.47 1.82 -8.92
N TYR A 78 -3.88 0.83 -9.69
CA TYR A 78 -3.88 0.91 -11.15
C TYR A 78 -5.12 1.59 -11.67
N ALA A 79 -5.01 2.25 -12.83
CA ALA A 79 -6.16 2.78 -13.55
C ALA A 79 -6.82 1.65 -14.37
N ASP A 80 -8.06 1.87 -14.79
CA ASP A 80 -8.82 0.87 -15.55
C ASP A 80 -8.14 0.48 -16.87
N ASN A 81 -7.46 1.43 -17.52
CA ASN A 81 -6.76 1.21 -18.78
C ASN A 81 -5.32 0.71 -18.61
N GLU A 82 -4.86 0.51 -17.38
CA GLU A 82 -3.52 0.00 -17.11
C GLU A 82 -3.54 -1.50 -16.89
N ILE A 83 -2.43 -2.16 -17.24
CA ILE A 83 -2.22 -3.57 -16.97
C ILE A 83 -1.51 -3.69 -15.63
N ALA A 84 -2.12 -4.42 -14.70
CA ALA A 84 -1.51 -4.67 -13.40
C ALA A 84 -0.45 -5.76 -13.54
N ASP A 85 0.81 -5.38 -13.38
CA ASP A 85 1.94 -6.30 -13.46
C ASP A 85 2.69 -6.28 -12.12
N PRO A 86 2.74 -7.41 -11.38
CA PRO A 86 3.44 -7.44 -10.09
C PRO A 86 4.94 -7.14 -10.21
N ASN A 87 5.54 -7.29 -11.38
CA ASN A 87 6.93 -6.92 -11.60
C ASN A 87 7.16 -5.40 -11.51
N ASP A 88 6.10 -4.59 -11.61
CA ASP A 88 6.20 -3.15 -11.39
C ASP A 88 6.74 -2.83 -10.00
N MET A 89 6.48 -3.70 -9.03
CA MET A 89 6.93 -3.52 -7.65
C MET A 89 8.44 -3.66 -7.49
N LEU A 90 9.13 -4.23 -8.47
CA LEU A 90 10.60 -4.32 -8.47
C LEU A 90 11.27 -2.94 -8.64
N ALA A 91 10.52 -1.92 -9.06
CA ALA A 91 11.00 -0.54 -9.07
C ALA A 91 11.19 0.02 -7.64
N TYR A 92 10.52 -0.58 -6.65
CA TYR A 92 10.52 -0.09 -5.26
C TYR A 92 11.23 -1.03 -4.31
N TYR A 93 11.19 -2.34 -4.55
CA TYR A 93 11.72 -3.36 -3.64
C TYR A 93 12.51 -4.40 -4.43
N SER A 94 13.64 -4.84 -3.88
CA SER A 94 14.42 -5.92 -4.49
C SER A 94 13.72 -7.26 -4.34
N ALA A 95 13.97 -8.17 -5.28
CA ALA A 95 13.44 -9.55 -5.19
C ALA A 95 13.90 -10.23 -3.89
N LYS A 96 15.12 -9.94 -3.44
CA LYS A 96 15.68 -10.50 -2.21
C LYS A 96 14.91 -10.06 -0.98
N ASP A 97 14.55 -8.78 -0.89
CA ASP A 97 13.80 -8.24 0.24
C ASP A 97 12.34 -8.74 0.22
N ILE A 98 11.74 -8.88 -0.95
CA ILE A 98 10.40 -9.45 -1.08
C ILE A 98 10.40 -10.89 -0.55
N GLU A 99 11.40 -11.68 -0.92
CA GLU A 99 11.53 -13.06 -0.45
C GLU A 99 11.74 -13.12 1.06
N LYS A 100 12.56 -12.20 1.60
CA LYS A 100 12.92 -12.19 3.03
C LYS A 100 11.74 -11.81 3.91
N TYR A 101 10.98 -10.78 3.54
CA TYR A 101 9.95 -10.19 4.40
C TYR A 101 8.53 -10.57 4.04
N GLY A 102 8.29 -10.97 2.79
CA GLY A 102 6.94 -11.06 2.27
C GLY A 102 6.33 -9.68 2.07
N VAL A 103 5.06 -9.66 1.68
CA VAL A 103 4.38 -8.41 1.35
C VAL A 103 3.10 -8.24 2.15
N LEU A 104 2.70 -6.99 2.32
CA LEU A 104 1.54 -6.61 3.11
C LEU A 104 0.66 -5.68 2.30
N GLY A 105 -0.61 -6.04 2.15
CA GLY A 105 -1.65 -5.16 1.68
C GLY A 105 -2.33 -4.52 2.90
N ILE A 106 -2.31 -3.20 2.97
CA ILE A 106 -2.90 -2.43 4.05
C ILE A 106 -4.17 -1.77 3.51
N GLU A 107 -5.32 -2.31 3.87
CA GLU A 107 -6.59 -1.73 3.46
C GLU A 107 -6.95 -0.59 4.38
N VAL A 108 -7.28 0.56 3.78
CA VAL A 108 -7.48 1.79 4.53
C VAL A 108 -8.75 2.51 4.07
N ILE A 109 -9.31 3.30 4.98
CA ILE A 109 -10.40 4.23 4.68
C ILE A 109 -9.98 5.63 5.15
N VAL A 110 -10.20 6.64 4.31
CA VAL A 110 -9.91 8.03 4.64
C VAL A 110 -10.81 8.48 5.78
N LYS A 111 -10.22 9.10 6.76
CA LYS A 111 -10.94 9.66 7.93
C LYS A 111 -11.66 10.95 7.57
#